data_50679606cf750bc278fb94be5c827f55
#
_entry.id   50679606cf750bc278fb94be5c827f55
#
_cell.length_a   1.000
_cell.length_b   1.000
_cell.length_c   1.000
_cell.angle_alpha   90.00
_cell.angle_beta   90.00
_cell.angle_gamma   90.00
#
_symmetry.space_group_name_H-M   'P 1'
#
loop_
_entity.id
_entity.type
_entity.pdbx_description
1 polymer ?
#
loop_
_entity_poly.entity_id
_entity_poly.type
_entity_poly.pdbx_seq_one_letter_code
_entity_poly.pdbx_strand_id
1 'polypeptide(L)'
;NMKREMTGSYQAEDWNYTEDGYLMFSGGWFSEELSVLSLSGAEEHTALRVQPLDETYRELNRKYLLPIGFEQNNMFITDWSEDDFGDLNFYDMYDLLYQKINGTYPPYTADDNLGVSAVYRIPKDDFESVIMTYFNIDSETLQSKTIYHAEDETYEYKPRGFEEAEYPEYPYSEVVGFTENSDGTLTLTANVVFPYTGDSKVYAHEVVVRPLENGGVQYVSNRIIPSEDNYRETWHTPRLTAEEWEEKEAADDCKKMMGLIFDIYKDADKGTASNVVLNDETVLEMQKKLMETGRPVSTSVTYSNMENYESVDRFLEACTDGESGSVVIYEIYDDGGIGRMKFIFDGTEMYVASARGIWNDNNKPGMSCFSYTRIKEWKYTEKGWFGYELCVPEPPEVSEIMDGSCLIRIKPMTEEQREMSERLVLGLGYQGQNLLCSNWNTENMSDLDYNGMFEHLYGMKYGEKFNSEDYPNGIPKEEFESLIMEYLPVTAEQIREYAAFDEKNQTYYWERLGCFNYAPTFFGTSLPEVVGIKENEDGTVKLTVEAVCDTVICNDAVITHELTVRFAEDGSFQYLGNEILNDGITSIPNYQYRIRKE
;
A
#
# COMPACT_ATOMS: atom_id res chain seq x y z
N ASN A 1 15.31 -22.89 -25.67
CA ASN A 1 14.99 -22.09 -26.86
C ASN A 1 13.50 -22.19 -27.16
N MET A 2 12.69 -21.51 -26.42
CA MET A 2 11.33 -21.16 -26.84
C MET A 2 11.43 -19.90 -27.72
N LYS A 3 11.30 -20.05 -29.04
CA LYS A 3 10.92 -18.92 -29.90
C LYS A 3 9.46 -18.61 -29.57
N ARG A 4 9.21 -17.58 -28.76
CA ARG A 4 7.92 -16.92 -28.71
C ARG A 4 7.85 -16.13 -30.03
N GLU A 5 6.99 -16.52 -30.93
CA GLU A 5 6.56 -15.64 -32.03
C GLU A 5 5.68 -14.58 -31.37
N MET A 6 6.22 -13.37 -31.31
CA MET A 6 5.52 -12.23 -30.69
C MET A 6 4.83 -11.47 -31.84
N THR A 7 3.51 -11.45 -31.78
CA THR A 7 2.65 -10.70 -32.73
C THR A 7 2.25 -9.36 -32.11
N GLY A 8 3.19 -8.56 -31.66
CA GLY A 8 2.96 -7.21 -31.13
C GLY A 8 4.14 -6.32 -31.45
N SER A 9 3.95 -5.00 -31.47
CA SER A 9 5.03 -4.04 -31.58
C SER A 9 5.44 -3.58 -30.18
N TYR A 10 6.71 -3.74 -29.83
CA TYR A 10 7.33 -3.15 -28.66
C TYR A 10 7.79 -1.74 -29.01
N GLN A 11 7.43 -0.76 -28.21
CA GLN A 11 7.90 0.60 -28.37
C GLN A 11 8.78 0.93 -27.16
N ALA A 12 10.09 0.97 -27.37
CA ALA A 12 11.04 1.44 -26.37
C ALA A 12 10.89 2.95 -26.21
N GLU A 13 10.61 3.41 -25.00
CA GLU A 13 10.49 4.83 -24.68
C GLU A 13 11.83 5.44 -24.30
N ASP A 14 12.69 4.64 -23.64
CA ASP A 14 14.07 4.99 -23.32
C ASP A 14 14.99 3.80 -23.51
N TRP A 15 16.23 4.05 -23.88
CA TRP A 15 17.22 2.99 -24.03
C TRP A 15 18.64 3.50 -23.86
N ASN A 16 19.53 2.64 -23.34
CA ASN A 16 20.95 2.91 -23.17
C ASN A 16 21.77 1.65 -23.47
N TYR A 17 22.90 1.81 -24.15
CA TYR A 17 23.87 0.75 -24.36
C TYR A 17 25.07 0.99 -23.44
N THR A 18 25.32 0.07 -22.53
CA THR A 18 26.32 0.19 -21.49
C THR A 18 27.70 -0.28 -21.95
N GLU A 19 28.78 0.24 -21.37
CA GLU A 19 30.16 -0.12 -21.73
C GLU A 19 30.47 -1.61 -21.47
N ASP A 20 29.81 -2.24 -20.51
CA ASP A 20 29.93 -3.65 -20.16
C ASP A 20 29.05 -4.59 -20.99
N GLY A 21 28.38 -4.06 -22.02
CA GLY A 21 27.74 -4.82 -23.08
C GLY A 21 26.29 -5.19 -22.86
N TYR A 22 25.53 -4.35 -22.16
CA TYR A 22 24.08 -4.45 -22.03
C TYR A 22 23.35 -3.43 -22.89
N LEU A 23 22.22 -3.83 -23.43
CA LEU A 23 21.16 -2.94 -23.89
C LEU A 23 20.08 -2.90 -22.80
N MET A 24 19.99 -1.76 -22.13
CA MET A 24 18.97 -1.47 -21.12
C MET A 24 17.87 -0.66 -21.76
N PHE A 25 16.61 -1.00 -21.51
CA PHE A 25 15.49 -0.26 -22.08
C PHE A 25 14.21 -0.40 -21.24
N SER A 26 13.38 0.63 -21.29
CA SER A 26 12.03 0.66 -20.75
C SER A 26 11.02 0.83 -21.88
N GLY A 27 9.79 0.39 -21.70
CA GLY A 27 8.71 0.58 -22.69
C GLY A 27 7.53 -0.34 -22.44
N GLY A 28 6.44 -0.05 -23.14
CA GLY A 28 5.20 -0.81 -23.05
C GLY A 28 4.95 -1.73 -24.25
N TRP A 29 4.21 -2.79 -24.04
CA TRP A 29 3.71 -3.68 -25.08
C TRP A 29 2.35 -3.19 -25.58
N PHE A 30 2.25 -2.94 -26.88
CA PHE A 30 0.98 -2.69 -27.55
C PHE A 30 0.62 -3.91 -28.39
N SER A 31 -0.37 -4.68 -27.99
CA SER A 31 -0.94 -5.77 -28.77
C SER A 31 -2.37 -5.43 -29.15
N GLU A 32 -2.65 -5.35 -30.44
CA GLU A 32 -4.01 -5.23 -30.96
C GLU A 32 -4.83 -6.54 -30.86
N GLU A 33 -4.20 -7.67 -30.55
CA GLU A 33 -4.86 -8.99 -30.56
C GLU A 33 -4.95 -9.73 -29.22
N LEU A 34 -4.46 -9.18 -28.13
CA LEU A 34 -4.57 -9.83 -26.82
C LEU A 34 -5.56 -9.11 -25.91
N SER A 35 -6.84 -9.34 -26.17
CA SER A 35 -7.96 -8.93 -25.30
C SER A 35 -8.08 -9.71 -23.98
N VAL A 36 -7.07 -10.45 -23.53
CA VAL A 36 -7.21 -11.33 -22.36
C VAL A 36 -6.18 -11.13 -21.27
N LEU A 37 -5.16 -10.30 -21.44
CA LEU A 37 -4.22 -9.92 -20.36
C LEU A 37 -3.41 -8.69 -20.81
N SER A 38 -4.07 -7.58 -21.10
CA SER A 38 -3.36 -6.31 -21.07
C SER A 38 -3.37 -5.81 -19.63
N LEU A 39 -2.32 -6.10 -18.90
CA LEU A 39 -1.89 -5.23 -17.82
C LEU A 39 -1.47 -3.93 -18.50
N SER A 40 -2.44 -3.09 -18.77
CA SER A 40 -2.24 -1.80 -19.39
C SER A 40 -1.50 -0.93 -18.40
N GLY A 41 -0.29 -0.51 -18.74
CA GLY A 41 0.42 0.53 -18.05
C GLY A 41 1.62 0.13 -17.22
N ALA A 42 2.02 -1.14 -17.15
CA ALA A 42 3.30 -1.50 -16.57
C ALA A 42 4.42 -1.17 -17.56
N GLU A 43 5.27 -0.23 -17.22
CA GLU A 43 6.55 -0.04 -17.89
C GLU A 43 7.40 -1.29 -17.64
N GLU A 44 7.75 -2.02 -18.69
CA GLU A 44 8.71 -3.13 -18.57
C GLU A 44 10.13 -2.57 -18.70
N HIS A 45 10.94 -2.76 -17.67
CA HIS A 45 12.37 -2.49 -17.68
C HIS A 45 13.12 -3.78 -18.02
N THR A 46 13.95 -3.75 -19.05
CA THR A 46 14.62 -4.94 -19.54
C THR A 46 16.12 -4.70 -19.72
N ALA A 47 16.92 -5.66 -19.27
CA ALA A 47 18.35 -5.73 -19.53
C ALA A 47 18.64 -6.89 -20.50
N LEU A 48 19.17 -6.59 -21.67
CA LEU A 48 19.59 -7.57 -22.65
C LEU A 48 21.10 -7.57 -22.80
N ARG A 49 21.76 -8.65 -22.39
CA ARG A 49 23.21 -8.78 -22.63
C ARG A 49 23.48 -9.01 -24.10
N VAL A 50 24.14 -8.05 -24.74
CA VAL A 50 24.53 -8.09 -26.15
C VAL A 50 25.93 -8.69 -26.28
N GLN A 51 26.87 -8.33 -25.43
CA GLN A 51 28.21 -8.97 -25.44
C GLN A 51 28.16 -10.23 -24.55
N PRO A 52 28.55 -11.41 -25.11
CA PRO A 52 28.51 -12.64 -24.33
C PRO A 52 29.57 -12.67 -23.24
N LEU A 53 29.19 -13.17 -22.06
CA LEU A 53 30.13 -13.51 -21.00
C LEU A 53 30.92 -14.79 -21.33
N ASP A 54 32.11 -14.91 -20.73
CA ASP A 54 32.86 -16.17 -20.69
C ASP A 54 32.01 -17.29 -20.08
N GLU A 55 32.09 -18.50 -20.63
CA GLU A 55 31.31 -19.65 -20.17
C GLU A 55 31.63 -19.99 -18.71
N THR A 56 32.88 -19.86 -18.29
CA THR A 56 33.31 -20.11 -16.91
C THR A 56 32.59 -19.18 -15.93
N TYR A 57 32.48 -17.89 -16.28
CA TYR A 57 31.76 -16.92 -15.43
C TYR A 57 30.27 -17.25 -15.35
N ARG A 58 29.67 -17.67 -16.47
CA ARG A 58 28.26 -18.11 -16.47
C ARG A 58 28.03 -19.34 -15.61
N GLU A 59 28.95 -20.30 -15.62
CA GLU A 59 28.87 -21.51 -14.79
C GLU A 59 29.01 -21.16 -13.31
N LEU A 60 29.97 -20.31 -12.94
CA LEU A 60 30.14 -19.83 -11.57
C LEU A 60 28.91 -19.07 -11.07
N ASN A 61 28.35 -18.22 -11.93
CA ASN A 61 27.15 -17.48 -11.60
C ASN A 61 25.95 -18.41 -11.34
N ARG A 62 25.68 -19.37 -12.23
CA ARG A 62 24.61 -20.37 -12.06
C ARG A 62 24.79 -21.22 -10.81
N LYS A 63 26.03 -21.51 -10.46
CA LYS A 63 26.32 -22.41 -9.33
C LYS A 63 26.24 -21.71 -7.98
N TYR A 64 26.69 -20.46 -7.88
CA TYR A 64 26.93 -19.82 -6.60
C TYR A 64 26.05 -18.59 -6.33
N LEU A 65 25.79 -17.73 -7.34
CA LEU A 65 25.11 -16.48 -7.09
C LEU A 65 23.61 -16.51 -7.42
N LEU A 66 23.23 -16.98 -8.61
CA LEU A 66 21.83 -17.09 -9.01
C LEU A 66 20.95 -17.92 -8.04
N PRO A 67 21.45 -18.98 -7.41
CA PRO A 67 20.62 -19.73 -6.46
C PRO A 67 20.25 -18.96 -5.20
N ILE A 68 20.98 -17.94 -4.83
CA ILE A 68 20.66 -17.06 -3.70
C ILE A 68 19.87 -15.85 -4.19
N GLY A 69 20.40 -15.15 -5.19
CA GLY A 69 19.77 -13.95 -5.73
C GLY A 69 19.68 -12.82 -4.72
N PHE A 70 18.74 -11.91 -4.99
CA PHE A 70 18.45 -10.75 -4.15
C PHE A 70 17.01 -10.77 -3.61
N GLU A 71 16.23 -11.73 -4.08
CA GLU A 71 14.85 -11.85 -3.66
C GLU A 71 14.76 -12.23 -2.19
N GLN A 72 14.18 -11.35 -1.40
CA GLN A 72 13.87 -11.58 0.01
C GLN A 72 15.06 -11.98 0.88
N ASN A 73 16.26 -11.51 0.59
CA ASN A 73 17.43 -11.70 1.45
C ASN A 73 18.45 -10.57 1.27
N ASN A 74 19.30 -10.36 2.28
CA ASN A 74 20.32 -9.31 2.27
C ASN A 74 21.75 -9.83 2.08
N MET A 75 21.91 -11.06 1.65
CA MET A 75 23.21 -11.73 1.60
C MET A 75 24.24 -11.01 0.74
N PHE A 76 23.83 -10.43 -0.39
CA PHE A 76 24.72 -9.78 -1.34
C PHE A 76 24.70 -8.25 -1.27
N ILE A 77 23.91 -7.68 -0.37
CA ILE A 77 23.81 -6.22 -0.20
C ILE A 77 24.46 -5.73 1.11
N THR A 78 24.88 -6.64 2.01
CA THR A 78 25.59 -6.31 3.24
C THR A 78 27.00 -6.86 3.24
N ASP A 79 27.92 -6.20 3.95
CA ASP A 79 29.26 -6.71 4.22
C ASP A 79 29.19 -7.67 5.40
N TRP A 80 29.66 -8.89 5.22
CA TRP A 80 29.76 -9.91 6.25
C TRP A 80 30.85 -10.94 5.95
N SER A 81 31.31 -11.64 6.97
CA SER A 81 32.27 -12.76 6.85
C SER A 81 31.95 -13.82 7.90
N GLU A 82 32.55 -15.01 7.77
CA GLU A 82 32.43 -16.08 8.79
C GLU A 82 33.04 -15.72 10.15
N ASP A 83 33.87 -14.66 10.22
CA ASP A 83 34.42 -14.14 11.47
C ASP A 83 33.49 -13.07 12.12
N ASP A 84 32.67 -12.42 11.30
CA ASP A 84 31.66 -11.46 11.72
C ASP A 84 30.53 -11.42 10.68
N PHE A 85 29.39 -11.98 11.02
CA PHE A 85 28.24 -12.07 10.12
C PHE A 85 27.52 -10.73 9.92
N GLY A 86 27.96 -9.64 10.55
CA GLY A 86 27.41 -8.30 10.38
C GLY A 86 25.90 -8.29 10.59
N ASP A 87 25.21 -7.66 9.64
CA ASP A 87 23.74 -7.54 9.62
C ASP A 87 23.05 -8.60 8.75
N LEU A 88 23.73 -9.74 8.46
CA LEU A 88 23.13 -10.82 7.68
C LEU A 88 21.85 -11.34 8.35
N ASN A 89 20.73 -11.32 7.61
CA ASN A 89 19.45 -11.76 8.12
C ASN A 89 19.31 -13.29 8.00
N PHE A 90 19.52 -14.00 9.10
CA PHE A 90 19.44 -15.45 9.12
C PHE A 90 18.01 -15.99 8.98
N TYR A 91 16.98 -15.20 9.24
CA TYR A 91 15.59 -15.63 9.04
C TYR A 91 15.27 -15.71 7.55
N ASP A 92 15.67 -14.70 6.78
CA ASP A 92 15.52 -14.70 5.33
C ASP A 92 16.34 -15.84 4.70
N MET A 93 17.55 -16.04 5.21
CA MET A 93 18.38 -17.15 4.76
C MET A 93 17.76 -18.51 5.11
N TYR A 94 17.10 -18.65 6.26
CA TYR A 94 16.40 -19.88 6.62
C TYR A 94 15.31 -20.23 5.63
N ASP A 95 14.44 -19.29 5.29
CA ASP A 95 13.37 -19.51 4.32
C ASP A 95 13.89 -19.99 2.96
N LEU A 96 14.81 -19.21 2.41
CA LEU A 96 15.41 -19.51 1.12
C LEU A 96 16.11 -20.86 1.08
N LEU A 97 16.94 -21.16 2.11
CA LEU A 97 17.76 -22.37 2.16
C LEU A 97 16.96 -23.59 2.55
N TYR A 98 15.92 -23.44 3.38
CA TYR A 98 15.01 -24.54 3.70
C TYR A 98 14.32 -25.07 2.45
N GLN A 99 13.79 -24.16 1.60
CA GLN A 99 13.18 -24.54 0.33
C GLN A 99 14.18 -25.28 -0.59
N LYS A 100 15.44 -24.83 -0.62
CA LYS A 100 16.49 -25.47 -1.43
C LYS A 100 16.83 -26.88 -0.96
N ILE A 101 16.83 -27.10 0.36
CA ILE A 101 17.15 -28.41 0.94
C ILE A 101 15.96 -29.37 0.80
N ASN A 102 14.75 -28.88 1.08
CA ASN A 102 13.57 -29.73 1.28
C ASN A 102 12.57 -29.69 0.11
N GLY A 103 12.68 -28.71 -0.79
CA GLY A 103 11.75 -28.52 -1.92
C GLY A 103 10.34 -28.06 -1.53
N THR A 104 10.16 -27.66 -0.27
CA THR A 104 8.89 -27.16 0.29
C THR A 104 9.15 -25.99 1.23
N TYR A 105 8.13 -25.20 1.48
CA TYR A 105 8.21 -24.15 2.52
C TYR A 105 8.36 -24.75 3.92
N PRO A 106 9.00 -24.04 4.86
CA PRO A 106 9.11 -24.49 6.24
C PRO A 106 7.74 -24.80 6.85
N PRO A 107 7.56 -25.94 7.57
CA PRO A 107 6.33 -26.23 8.30
C PRO A 107 6.32 -25.43 9.60
N TYR A 108 5.56 -24.38 9.67
CA TYR A 108 5.44 -23.57 10.89
C TYR A 108 4.32 -24.11 11.78
N THR A 109 4.58 -24.15 13.08
CA THR A 109 3.54 -24.35 14.09
C THR A 109 3.27 -22.99 14.72
N ALA A 110 2.12 -22.42 14.47
CA ALA A 110 1.73 -21.13 15.03
C ALA A 110 1.62 -21.22 16.56
N ASP A 111 2.24 -20.28 17.26
CA ASP A 111 2.05 -20.09 18.68
C ASP A 111 0.89 -19.12 18.88
N ASP A 112 -0.28 -19.62 19.29
CA ASP A 112 -1.52 -18.88 19.67
C ASP A 112 -1.90 -17.66 18.80
N ASN A 113 -1.80 -17.76 17.47
CA ASN A 113 -1.62 -16.60 16.66
C ASN A 113 -2.82 -16.11 15.86
N LEU A 114 -2.93 -14.81 15.85
CA LEU A 114 -4.06 -14.00 15.46
C LEU A 114 -3.89 -13.36 14.06
N GLY A 115 -3.08 -13.91 13.15
CA GLY A 115 -3.09 -13.38 11.79
C GLY A 115 -1.72 -13.13 11.13
N VAL A 116 -1.65 -12.17 10.22
CA VAL A 116 -0.57 -11.93 9.26
C VAL A 116 0.82 -11.67 9.90
N SER A 117 0.87 -11.27 11.15
CA SER A 117 2.12 -11.05 11.91
C SER A 117 2.45 -12.21 12.85
N ALA A 118 2.07 -13.43 12.47
CA ALA A 118 2.29 -14.62 13.29
C ALA A 118 3.77 -14.82 13.61
N VAL A 119 4.08 -14.92 14.90
CA VAL A 119 5.38 -15.32 15.39
C VAL A 119 5.37 -16.84 15.58
N TYR A 120 6.31 -17.52 14.99
CA TYR A 120 6.45 -18.98 15.08
C TYR A 120 7.65 -19.35 15.93
N ARG A 121 7.65 -20.57 16.44
CA ARG A 121 8.75 -21.17 17.19
C ARG A 121 9.34 -22.31 16.38
N ILE A 122 10.58 -22.16 15.92
CA ILE A 122 11.28 -23.19 15.17
C ILE A 122 12.22 -23.92 16.11
N PRO A 123 12.16 -25.25 16.19
CA PRO A 123 13.10 -26.04 16.97
C PRO A 123 14.55 -25.73 16.60
N LYS A 124 15.42 -25.64 17.59
CA LYS A 124 16.84 -25.35 17.42
C LYS A 124 17.51 -26.18 16.34
N ASP A 125 17.35 -27.49 16.40
CA ASP A 125 18.01 -28.41 15.47
C ASP A 125 17.56 -28.20 14.03
N ASP A 126 16.30 -27.85 13.81
CA ASP A 126 15.75 -27.57 12.48
C ASP A 126 16.33 -26.29 11.90
N PHE A 127 16.34 -25.19 12.67
CA PHE A 127 16.89 -23.91 12.21
C PHE A 127 18.40 -23.99 11.97
N GLU A 128 19.14 -24.50 12.96
CA GLU A 128 20.61 -24.59 12.89
C GLU A 128 21.08 -25.51 11.77
N SER A 129 20.42 -26.64 11.54
CA SER A 129 20.80 -27.58 10.48
C SER A 129 20.74 -26.96 9.09
N VAL A 130 19.74 -26.13 8.84
CA VAL A 130 19.59 -25.41 7.56
C VAL A 130 20.71 -24.38 7.40
N ILE A 131 20.88 -23.49 8.38
CA ILE A 131 21.86 -22.40 8.31
C ILE A 131 23.29 -22.96 8.25
N MET A 132 23.65 -23.90 9.12
CA MET A 132 25.01 -24.47 9.19
C MET A 132 25.40 -25.28 7.96
N THR A 133 24.44 -25.70 7.15
CA THR A 133 24.73 -26.33 5.85
C THR A 133 25.44 -25.36 4.89
N TYR A 134 25.09 -24.09 4.92
CA TYR A 134 25.60 -23.10 3.99
C TYR A 134 26.55 -22.07 4.60
N PHE A 135 26.58 -22.00 5.93
CA PHE A 135 27.46 -21.07 6.68
C PHE A 135 28.28 -21.84 7.71
N ASN A 136 29.55 -21.47 7.85
CA ASN A 136 30.40 -21.99 8.92
C ASN A 136 30.20 -21.14 10.18
N ILE A 137 29.07 -21.31 10.83
CA ILE A 137 28.65 -20.59 12.04
C ILE A 137 28.38 -21.59 13.17
N ASP A 138 28.77 -21.26 14.38
CA ASP A 138 28.41 -22.06 15.55
C ASP A 138 27.08 -21.64 16.19
N SER A 139 26.53 -22.49 17.03
CA SER A 139 25.23 -22.30 17.69
C SER A 139 25.20 -21.04 18.57
N GLU A 140 26.29 -20.72 19.27
CA GLU A 140 26.36 -19.57 20.16
C GLU A 140 26.32 -18.26 19.36
N THR A 141 27.08 -18.19 18.28
CA THR A 141 27.10 -17.06 17.36
C THR A 141 25.74 -16.87 16.69
N LEU A 142 25.10 -17.96 16.20
CA LEU A 142 23.80 -17.88 15.56
C LEU A 142 22.70 -17.41 16.53
N GLN A 143 22.71 -17.90 17.76
CA GLN A 143 21.80 -17.45 18.82
C GLN A 143 21.99 -15.98 19.18
N SER A 144 23.21 -15.46 19.11
CA SER A 144 23.48 -14.04 19.37
C SER A 144 22.99 -13.09 18.27
N LYS A 145 22.80 -13.61 17.04
CA LYS A 145 22.36 -12.86 15.86
C LYS A 145 20.84 -13.01 15.59
N THR A 146 20.13 -13.73 16.44
CA THR A 146 18.71 -14.07 16.29
C THR A 146 17.99 -13.97 17.65
N ILE A 147 16.68 -14.13 17.66
CA ILE A 147 15.91 -14.25 18.90
C ILE A 147 15.79 -15.73 19.23
N TYR A 148 16.55 -16.14 20.24
CA TYR A 148 16.58 -17.53 20.71
C TYR A 148 16.02 -17.64 22.13
N HIS A 149 15.12 -18.62 22.33
CA HIS A 149 14.50 -18.92 23.61
C HIS A 149 15.14 -20.18 24.21
N ALA A 150 15.99 -19.97 25.21
CA ALA A 150 16.73 -21.05 25.83
C ALA A 150 15.86 -22.00 26.69
N GLU A 151 14.69 -21.55 27.12
CA GLU A 151 13.78 -22.31 27.95
C GLU A 151 13.08 -23.46 27.21
N ASP A 152 12.86 -23.30 25.90
CA ASP A 152 12.21 -24.30 25.05
C ASP A 152 13.06 -24.73 23.84
N GLU A 153 14.29 -24.21 23.75
CA GLU A 153 15.26 -24.46 22.67
C GLU A 153 14.69 -24.16 21.27
N THR A 154 14.06 -22.98 21.11
CA THR A 154 13.48 -22.55 19.85
C THR A 154 14.01 -21.20 19.39
N TYR A 155 13.98 -20.97 18.07
CA TYR A 155 14.16 -19.67 17.45
C TYR A 155 12.80 -19.02 17.20
N GLU A 156 12.67 -17.73 17.50
CA GLU A 156 11.53 -16.95 17.10
C GLU A 156 11.63 -16.60 15.62
N TYR A 157 10.51 -16.73 14.89
CA TYR A 157 10.50 -16.53 13.45
C TYR A 157 9.18 -15.90 13.00
N LYS A 158 9.31 -14.87 12.17
CA LYS A 158 8.18 -14.26 11.44
C LYS A 158 8.34 -14.56 9.95
N PRO A 159 7.43 -15.35 9.34
CA PRO A 159 7.45 -15.53 7.90
C PRO A 159 7.09 -14.21 7.21
N ARG A 160 7.57 -14.03 6.00
CA ARG A 160 7.13 -12.94 5.14
C ARG A 160 5.69 -13.16 4.70
N GLY A 161 4.87 -12.09 4.66
CA GLY A 161 3.47 -12.17 4.23
C GLY A 161 3.32 -12.39 2.72
N PHE A 162 2.20 -12.96 2.31
CA PHE A 162 1.88 -13.18 0.90
C PHE A 162 1.64 -11.88 0.11
N GLU A 163 1.33 -10.79 0.81
CA GLU A 163 0.99 -9.50 0.22
C GLU A 163 2.24 -8.66 -0.13
N GLU A 164 3.42 -9.14 0.21
CA GLU A 164 4.69 -8.48 -0.07
C GLU A 164 5.26 -8.77 -1.46
N ALA A 165 4.46 -9.29 -2.37
CA ALA A 165 4.93 -9.92 -3.60
C ALA A 165 5.03 -8.99 -4.82
N GLU A 166 4.57 -7.76 -4.76
CA GLU A 166 4.67 -6.82 -5.87
C GLU A 166 5.85 -5.85 -5.73
N TYR A 167 7.05 -6.43 -5.59
CA TYR A 167 8.25 -5.62 -5.73
C TYR A 167 8.59 -5.40 -7.20
N PRO A 168 9.23 -4.24 -7.50
CA PRO A 168 9.88 -4.06 -8.78
C PRO A 168 10.85 -5.22 -9.02
N GLU A 169 11.14 -5.51 -10.28
CA GLU A 169 12.06 -6.56 -10.68
C GLU A 169 13.34 -6.53 -9.84
N TYR A 170 13.71 -7.67 -9.23
CA TYR A 170 14.92 -7.76 -8.45
C TYR A 170 16.16 -7.61 -9.34
N PRO A 171 17.24 -7.04 -8.82
CA PRO A 171 18.52 -7.11 -9.50
C PRO A 171 19.06 -8.53 -9.48
N TYR A 172 20.11 -8.75 -10.23
CA TYR A 172 20.84 -10.00 -10.23
C TYR A 172 22.35 -9.77 -10.29
N SER A 173 23.12 -10.67 -9.67
CA SER A 173 24.57 -10.65 -9.76
C SER A 173 25.04 -11.33 -11.04
N GLU A 174 26.08 -10.76 -11.64
CA GLU A 174 26.77 -11.29 -12.78
C GLU A 174 28.26 -11.40 -12.52
N VAL A 175 28.78 -12.62 -12.46
CA VAL A 175 30.23 -12.86 -12.26
C VAL A 175 31.01 -12.31 -13.43
N VAL A 176 31.95 -11.43 -13.16
CA VAL A 176 32.85 -10.79 -14.14
C VAL A 176 34.32 -11.12 -13.90
N GLY A 177 34.64 -11.82 -12.81
CA GLY A 177 35.98 -12.29 -12.46
C GLY A 177 35.96 -13.31 -11.34
N PHE A 178 37.02 -14.12 -11.22
CA PHE A 178 37.21 -14.99 -10.08
C PHE A 178 38.69 -15.26 -9.81
N THR A 179 38.98 -15.66 -8.57
CA THR A 179 40.32 -16.07 -8.12
C THR A 179 40.18 -17.34 -7.27
N GLU A 180 41.04 -18.33 -7.54
CA GLU A 180 41.18 -19.49 -6.68
C GLU A 180 42.16 -19.14 -5.55
N ASN A 181 41.76 -19.26 -4.30
CA ASN A 181 42.57 -18.95 -3.15
C ASN A 181 43.41 -20.15 -2.71
N SER A 182 44.51 -19.89 -2.01
CA SER A 182 45.43 -20.96 -1.56
C SER A 182 44.84 -21.93 -0.54
N ASP A 183 43.74 -21.58 0.10
CA ASP A 183 42.97 -22.40 1.05
C ASP A 183 41.84 -23.21 0.39
N GLY A 184 41.76 -23.16 -0.93
CA GLY A 184 40.72 -23.88 -1.70
C GLY A 184 39.37 -23.15 -1.82
N THR A 185 39.25 -21.94 -1.29
CA THR A 185 38.07 -21.10 -1.52
C THR A 185 38.17 -20.39 -2.87
N LEU A 186 37.03 -19.87 -3.36
CA LEU A 186 36.94 -19.06 -4.56
C LEU A 186 36.44 -17.67 -4.19
N THR A 187 37.14 -16.64 -4.66
CA THR A 187 36.64 -15.26 -4.63
C THR A 187 36.01 -14.95 -5.98
N LEU A 188 34.73 -14.65 -5.99
CA LEU A 188 33.95 -14.25 -7.17
C LEU A 188 33.76 -12.73 -7.15
N THR A 189 34.17 -12.06 -8.21
CA THR A 189 33.87 -10.64 -8.40
C THR A 189 32.62 -10.54 -9.29
N ALA A 190 31.58 -9.88 -8.82
CA ALA A 190 30.32 -9.76 -9.52
C ALA A 190 29.87 -8.30 -9.64
N ASN A 191 29.27 -7.95 -10.76
CA ASN A 191 28.47 -6.74 -10.93
C ASN A 191 27.03 -7.03 -10.59
N VAL A 192 26.33 -6.05 -10.03
CA VAL A 192 24.89 -6.11 -9.78
C VAL A 192 24.18 -5.37 -10.90
N VAL A 193 23.39 -6.10 -11.66
CA VAL A 193 22.58 -5.58 -12.77
C VAL A 193 21.16 -5.35 -12.26
N PHE A 194 20.67 -4.13 -12.43
CA PHE A 194 19.31 -3.78 -12.01
C PHE A 194 18.52 -3.20 -13.20
N PRO A 195 17.75 -4.03 -13.90
CA PRO A 195 17.00 -3.61 -15.09
C PRO A 195 16.06 -2.44 -14.82
N TYR A 196 15.41 -2.43 -13.65
CA TYR A 196 14.44 -1.40 -13.28
C TYR A 196 15.01 0.02 -13.29
N THR A 197 16.27 0.21 -12.85
CA THR A 197 16.95 1.52 -12.90
C THR A 197 17.68 1.79 -14.21
N GLY A 198 17.75 0.82 -15.10
CA GLY A 198 18.49 0.91 -16.35
C GLY A 198 20.01 0.78 -16.18
N ASP A 199 20.46 0.21 -15.06
CA ASP A 199 21.89 0.09 -14.72
C ASP A 199 22.40 -1.33 -14.89
N SER A 200 23.46 -1.50 -15.66
CA SER A 200 24.18 -2.78 -15.78
C SER A 200 25.17 -3.01 -14.63
N LYS A 201 25.41 -2.00 -13.83
CA LYS A 201 26.33 -2.06 -12.68
C LYS A 201 25.94 -1.04 -11.63
N VAL A 202 24.89 -1.36 -10.84
CA VAL A 202 24.49 -0.52 -9.71
C VAL A 202 25.61 -0.44 -8.68
N TYR A 203 26.22 -1.59 -8.39
CA TYR A 203 27.46 -1.72 -7.61
C TYR A 203 28.15 -3.04 -7.98
N ALA A 204 29.36 -3.26 -7.43
CA ALA A 204 30.05 -4.52 -7.53
C ALA A 204 30.27 -5.11 -6.13
N HIS A 205 30.38 -6.43 -6.04
CA HIS A 205 30.72 -7.11 -4.79
C HIS A 205 31.65 -8.30 -5.01
N GLU A 206 32.31 -8.71 -3.95
CA GLU A 206 33.13 -9.92 -3.92
C GLU A 206 32.51 -10.92 -2.96
N VAL A 207 32.19 -12.10 -3.48
CA VAL A 207 31.67 -13.21 -2.70
C VAL A 207 32.74 -14.29 -2.58
N VAL A 208 33.08 -14.70 -1.36
CA VAL A 208 33.98 -15.83 -1.14
C VAL A 208 33.14 -17.07 -0.84
N VAL A 209 33.37 -18.13 -1.61
CA VAL A 209 32.70 -19.42 -1.45
C VAL A 209 33.71 -20.53 -1.20
N ARG A 210 33.31 -21.52 -0.39
CA ARG A 210 34.06 -22.74 -0.11
C ARG A 210 33.35 -23.93 -0.75
N PRO A 211 33.83 -24.45 -1.89
CA PRO A 211 33.31 -25.71 -2.44
C PRO A 211 33.60 -26.87 -1.48
N LEU A 212 32.62 -27.72 -1.23
CA LEU A 212 32.74 -28.88 -0.36
C LEU A 212 32.95 -30.18 -1.17
N GLU A 213 33.64 -31.15 -0.59
CA GLU A 213 33.92 -32.46 -1.25
C GLU A 213 32.64 -33.21 -1.66
N ASN A 214 31.54 -33.00 -0.93
CA ASN A 214 30.23 -33.61 -1.22
C ASN A 214 29.47 -32.88 -2.35
N GLY A 215 30.07 -31.86 -2.98
CA GLY A 215 29.46 -31.03 -4.03
C GLY A 215 28.64 -29.88 -3.50
N GLY A 216 28.48 -29.74 -2.19
CA GLY A 216 27.86 -28.56 -1.54
C GLY A 216 28.74 -27.30 -1.60
N VAL A 217 28.24 -26.24 -1.03
CA VAL A 217 28.94 -24.97 -0.90
C VAL A 217 28.70 -24.36 0.48
N GLN A 218 29.72 -23.71 1.01
CA GLN A 218 29.58 -22.77 2.11
C GLN A 218 29.96 -21.37 1.62
N TYR A 219 29.21 -20.39 2.03
CA TYR A 219 29.51 -18.98 1.80
C TYR A 219 30.36 -18.47 2.97
N VAL A 220 31.47 -17.83 2.63
CA VAL A 220 32.50 -17.41 3.59
C VAL A 220 32.42 -15.92 3.88
N SER A 221 32.16 -15.11 2.85
CA SER A 221 31.98 -13.66 3.02
C SER A 221 31.31 -13.03 1.81
N ASN A 222 30.74 -11.86 2.02
CA ASN A 222 30.39 -10.89 0.99
C ASN A 222 30.97 -9.54 1.33
N ARG A 223 31.56 -8.86 0.36
CA ARG A 223 32.12 -7.52 0.51
C ARG A 223 31.66 -6.64 -0.64
N ILE A 224 31.03 -5.52 -0.33
CA ILE A 224 30.64 -4.52 -1.29
C ILE A 224 31.89 -3.75 -1.74
N ILE A 225 32.05 -3.55 -3.05
CA ILE A 225 33.09 -2.73 -3.62
C ILE A 225 32.54 -1.32 -3.75
N PRO A 226 33.07 -0.33 -3.00
CA PRO A 226 32.59 1.04 -3.07
C PRO A 226 32.70 1.59 -4.50
N SER A 227 31.65 2.29 -4.96
CA SER A 227 31.64 3.08 -6.19
C SER A 227 31.18 4.51 -5.90
N GLU A 228 31.48 5.46 -6.81
CA GLU A 228 31.04 6.86 -6.66
C GLU A 228 29.50 6.97 -6.69
N ASP A 229 28.84 6.03 -7.41
CA ASP A 229 27.38 5.92 -7.53
C ASP A 229 26.91 4.72 -6.71
N ASN A 230 27.03 4.78 -5.41
CA ASN A 230 26.67 3.66 -4.55
C ASN A 230 25.15 3.65 -4.25
N TYR A 231 24.38 3.06 -5.14
CA TYR A 231 22.93 2.85 -4.99
C TYR A 231 22.52 1.97 -3.79
N ARG A 232 23.49 1.36 -3.12
CA ARG A 232 23.24 0.58 -1.90
C ARG A 232 22.49 1.38 -0.83
N GLU A 233 22.82 2.67 -0.67
CA GLU A 233 22.16 3.53 0.32
C GLU A 233 20.71 3.87 -0.03
N THR A 234 20.37 3.90 -1.32
CA THR A 234 18.98 4.09 -1.79
C THR A 234 18.19 2.78 -1.79
N TRP A 235 18.86 1.66 -1.76
CA TRP A 235 18.37 0.30 -1.93
C TRP A 235 18.12 -0.44 -0.64
N HIS A 236 18.83 -0.06 0.40
CA HIS A 236 18.83 -0.71 1.68
C HIS A 236 18.77 0.35 2.77
N THR A 237 17.57 0.67 3.19
CA THR A 237 17.37 1.42 4.42
C THR A 237 17.44 0.44 5.58
N PRO A 238 18.45 0.56 6.48
CA PRO A 238 18.54 -0.33 7.63
C PRO A 238 17.23 -0.34 8.41
N ARG A 239 16.75 -1.52 8.76
CA ARG A 239 15.59 -1.65 9.65
C ARG A 239 15.94 -1.03 10.99
N LEU A 240 15.16 -0.06 11.44
CA LEU A 240 15.30 0.48 12.78
C LEU A 240 14.84 -0.59 13.78
N THR A 241 15.69 -0.93 14.72
CA THR A 241 15.34 -1.82 15.82
C THR A 241 14.82 -0.97 16.98
N ALA A 242 13.56 -1.17 17.35
CA ALA A 242 13.05 -0.65 18.62
C ALA A 242 13.64 -1.44 19.79
N GLU A 243 13.85 -0.77 20.90
CA GLU A 243 14.18 -1.46 22.14
C GLU A 243 12.94 -2.22 22.66
N GLU A 244 13.15 -3.37 23.31
CA GLU A 244 12.06 -4.21 23.88
C GLU A 244 11.08 -3.43 24.77
N TRP A 245 11.56 -2.39 25.47
CA TRP A 245 10.71 -1.57 26.34
C TRP A 245 9.70 -0.73 25.53
N GLU A 246 10.02 -0.29 24.32
CA GLU A 246 9.13 0.48 23.44
C GLU A 246 7.97 -0.38 22.92
N GLU A 247 8.28 -1.61 22.51
CA GLU A 247 7.28 -2.58 22.12
C GLU A 247 6.35 -2.93 23.30
N LYS A 248 6.94 -3.16 24.46
CA LYS A 248 6.17 -3.41 25.68
C LYS A 248 5.29 -2.23 26.09
N GLU A 249 5.83 -0.99 26.02
CA GLU A 249 5.04 0.23 26.27
C GLU A 249 3.85 0.29 25.31
N ALA A 250 4.07 0.02 24.03
CA ALA A 250 3.01 0.04 23.03
C ALA A 250 1.94 -1.04 23.30
N ALA A 251 2.35 -2.25 23.65
CA ALA A 251 1.44 -3.34 24.00
C ALA A 251 0.60 -3.02 25.26
N ASP A 252 1.23 -2.49 26.29
CA ASP A 252 0.55 -2.11 27.54
C ASP A 252 -0.44 -0.94 27.31
N ASP A 253 -0.06 0.03 26.49
CA ASP A 253 -0.94 1.15 26.10
C ASP A 253 -2.15 0.65 25.28
N CYS A 254 -1.95 -0.19 24.26
CA CYS A 254 -3.05 -0.78 23.50
C CYS A 254 -4.01 -1.55 24.40
N LYS A 255 -3.50 -2.44 25.24
CA LYS A 255 -4.32 -3.22 26.20
C LYS A 255 -5.10 -2.33 27.13
N LYS A 256 -4.48 -1.24 27.63
CA LYS A 256 -5.14 -0.27 28.51
C LYS A 256 -6.29 0.43 27.79
N MET A 257 -6.06 0.94 26.58
CA MET A 257 -7.09 1.63 25.82
C MET A 257 -8.24 0.68 25.44
N MET A 258 -7.93 -0.54 24.99
CA MET A 258 -8.92 -1.58 24.73
C MET A 258 -9.73 -1.92 25.99
N GLY A 259 -9.09 -2.00 27.15
CA GLY A 259 -9.78 -2.23 28.41
C GLY A 259 -10.85 -1.18 28.75
N LEU A 260 -10.65 0.08 28.31
CA LEU A 260 -11.64 1.15 28.54
C LEU A 260 -12.90 1.03 27.69
N ILE A 261 -12.80 0.40 26.52
CA ILE A 261 -13.90 0.20 25.57
C ILE A 261 -14.46 -1.24 25.59
N PHE A 262 -13.97 -2.07 26.51
CA PHE A 262 -14.31 -3.50 26.54
C PHE A 262 -15.82 -3.76 26.63
N ASP A 263 -16.55 -3.04 27.46
CA ASP A 263 -17.98 -3.26 27.62
C ASP A 263 -18.75 -2.87 26.34
N ILE A 264 -18.36 -1.77 25.68
CA ILE A 264 -18.95 -1.37 24.39
C ILE A 264 -18.68 -2.45 23.33
N TYR A 265 -17.43 -2.89 23.21
CA TYR A 265 -17.06 -3.94 22.23
C TYR A 265 -17.78 -5.26 22.49
N LYS A 266 -17.85 -5.68 23.76
CA LYS A 266 -18.47 -6.94 24.15
C LYS A 266 -19.95 -7.00 23.81
N ASP A 267 -20.66 -5.88 24.02
CA ASP A 267 -22.11 -5.79 23.84
C ASP A 267 -22.50 -5.38 22.42
N ALA A 268 -21.55 -5.00 21.57
CA ALA A 268 -21.77 -4.60 20.19
C ALA A 268 -22.27 -5.74 19.29
N ASP A 269 -23.08 -5.40 18.29
CA ASP A 269 -23.34 -6.26 17.15
C ASP A 269 -22.08 -6.35 16.27
N LYS A 270 -21.54 -7.54 16.13
CA LYS A 270 -20.31 -7.81 15.37
C LYS A 270 -20.59 -8.28 13.94
N GLY A 271 -21.84 -8.22 13.49
CA GLY A 271 -22.25 -8.73 12.19
C GLY A 271 -22.28 -10.26 12.12
N THR A 272 -22.49 -10.78 10.93
CA THR A 272 -22.60 -12.23 10.64
C THR A 272 -21.45 -12.77 9.80
N ALA A 273 -20.51 -11.89 9.38
CA ALA A 273 -19.34 -12.27 8.60
C ALA A 273 -18.31 -13.01 9.48
N SER A 274 -17.32 -13.64 8.83
CA SER A 274 -16.18 -14.25 9.54
C SER A 274 -15.33 -13.23 10.29
N ASN A 275 -15.29 -11.99 9.79
CA ASN A 275 -14.58 -10.88 10.41
C ASN A 275 -15.59 -10.00 11.16
N VAL A 276 -15.16 -9.47 12.30
CA VAL A 276 -15.93 -8.47 13.04
C VAL A 276 -15.97 -7.18 12.22
N VAL A 277 -17.18 -6.63 12.04
CA VAL A 277 -17.40 -5.30 11.45
C VAL A 277 -18.45 -4.59 12.30
N LEU A 278 -18.00 -3.62 13.07
CA LEU A 278 -18.85 -2.76 13.89
C LEU A 278 -19.47 -1.67 13.02
N ASN A 279 -20.65 -1.20 13.41
CA ASN A 279 -21.21 -0.02 12.78
C ASN A 279 -20.54 1.27 13.28
N ASP A 280 -20.64 2.33 12.48
CA ASP A 280 -20.01 3.63 12.75
C ASP A 280 -20.44 4.21 14.11
N GLU A 281 -21.70 4.07 14.51
CA GLU A 281 -22.21 4.55 15.78
C GLU A 281 -21.47 3.93 16.98
N THR A 282 -21.22 2.62 16.93
CA THR A 282 -20.45 1.90 17.95
C THR A 282 -19.00 2.37 18.01
N VAL A 283 -18.35 2.55 16.85
CA VAL A 283 -16.97 3.05 16.78
C VAL A 283 -16.87 4.47 17.33
N LEU A 284 -17.82 5.35 17.01
CA LEU A 284 -17.88 6.72 17.54
C LEU A 284 -18.20 6.74 19.05
N GLU A 285 -18.99 5.79 19.56
CA GLU A 285 -19.20 5.63 21.02
C GLU A 285 -17.89 5.25 21.72
N MET A 286 -17.11 4.34 21.14
CA MET A 286 -15.78 3.99 21.63
C MET A 286 -14.85 5.20 21.62
N GLN A 287 -14.86 6.00 20.56
CA GLN A 287 -14.06 7.24 20.45
C GLN A 287 -14.41 8.21 21.60
N LYS A 288 -15.69 8.48 21.81
CA LYS A 288 -16.15 9.33 22.92
C LYS A 288 -15.68 8.82 24.28
N LYS A 289 -15.64 7.49 24.44
CA LYS A 289 -15.13 6.89 25.68
C LYS A 289 -13.63 7.11 25.86
N LEU A 290 -12.84 6.95 24.79
CA LEU A 290 -11.40 7.16 24.84
C LEU A 290 -11.01 8.64 24.91
N MET A 291 -11.82 9.56 24.36
CA MET A 291 -11.65 11.01 24.48
C MET A 291 -11.52 11.45 25.94
N GLU A 292 -12.22 10.79 26.87
CA GLU A 292 -12.17 11.08 28.31
C GLU A 292 -10.75 10.94 28.90
N THR A 293 -9.86 10.23 28.22
CA THR A 293 -8.45 10.07 28.62
C THR A 293 -7.59 11.33 28.38
N GLY A 294 -8.09 12.29 27.60
CA GLY A 294 -7.37 13.48 27.16
C GLY A 294 -6.30 13.19 26.09
N ARG A 295 -6.26 11.97 25.53
CA ARG A 295 -5.33 11.58 24.47
C ARG A 295 -5.96 11.79 23.09
N PRO A 296 -5.15 12.07 22.05
CA PRO A 296 -5.65 12.14 20.67
C PRO A 296 -6.21 10.81 20.22
N VAL A 297 -7.46 10.82 19.72
CA VAL A 297 -8.15 9.60 19.24
C VAL A 297 -8.85 9.89 17.93
N SER A 298 -8.44 9.19 16.86
CA SER A 298 -9.13 9.12 15.57
C SER A 298 -9.91 7.82 15.43
N THR A 299 -10.64 7.69 14.33
CA THR A 299 -11.34 6.45 13.98
C THR A 299 -11.28 6.19 12.48
N SER A 300 -11.57 4.95 12.06
CA SER A 300 -11.77 4.58 10.65
C SER A 300 -13.10 5.08 10.06
N VAL A 301 -13.97 5.71 10.87
CA VAL A 301 -15.23 6.27 10.38
C VAL A 301 -14.98 7.48 9.50
N THR A 302 -15.46 7.42 8.28
CA THR A 302 -15.27 8.49 7.29
C THR A 302 -15.78 9.83 7.82
N TYR A 303 -15.01 10.89 7.62
CA TYR A 303 -15.25 12.26 8.11
C TYR A 303 -15.31 12.41 9.64
N SER A 304 -14.95 11.39 10.42
CA SER A 304 -14.82 11.59 11.86
C SER A 304 -13.68 12.55 12.18
N ASN A 305 -13.87 13.40 13.18
CA ASN A 305 -12.81 14.28 13.66
C ASN A 305 -11.94 13.56 14.68
N MET A 306 -10.65 13.93 14.73
CA MET A 306 -9.78 13.50 15.82
C MET A 306 -10.17 14.23 17.11
N GLU A 307 -10.46 13.48 18.15
CA GLU A 307 -10.69 14.03 19.49
C GLU A 307 -9.36 14.37 20.16
N ASN A 308 -9.32 15.46 20.95
CA ASN A 308 -8.11 15.98 21.63
C ASN A 308 -6.94 16.26 20.69
N TYR A 309 -7.21 16.71 19.49
CA TYR A 309 -6.24 16.93 18.42
C TYR A 309 -5.19 18.00 18.72
N GLU A 310 -5.45 18.94 19.62
CA GLU A 310 -4.62 20.13 19.87
C GLU A 310 -3.20 19.80 20.33
N SER A 311 -3.00 18.62 20.91
CA SER A 311 -1.65 18.16 21.28
C SER A 311 -0.83 17.72 20.06
N VAL A 312 -1.50 17.15 19.06
CA VAL A 312 -0.89 16.74 17.77
C VAL A 312 -0.60 17.98 16.93
N ASP A 313 -1.56 18.90 16.83
CA ASP A 313 -1.41 20.17 16.11
C ASP A 313 -0.16 20.93 16.61
N ARG A 314 -0.05 21.15 17.94
CA ARG A 314 1.13 21.81 18.54
C ARG A 314 2.43 21.06 18.31
N PHE A 315 2.41 19.73 18.36
CA PHE A 315 3.60 18.92 18.10
C PHE A 315 4.07 19.10 16.64
N LEU A 316 3.16 19.02 15.68
CA LEU A 316 3.50 19.14 14.26
C LEU A 316 3.94 20.57 13.89
N GLU A 317 3.31 21.60 14.50
CA GLU A 317 3.76 22.99 14.36
C GLU A 317 5.18 23.17 14.89
N ALA A 318 5.49 22.63 16.08
CA ALA A 318 6.82 22.67 16.68
C ALA A 318 7.87 21.92 15.85
N CYS A 319 7.50 20.77 15.26
CA CYS A 319 8.38 20.04 14.32
C CYS A 319 8.71 20.86 13.07
N THR A 320 7.75 21.65 12.55
CA THR A 320 7.98 22.55 11.41
C THR A 320 9.03 23.63 11.75
N ASP A 321 9.09 24.05 13.01
CA ASP A 321 10.10 24.99 13.54
C ASP A 321 11.42 24.31 13.95
N GLY A 322 11.53 22.99 13.78
CA GLY A 322 12.74 22.19 14.12
C GLY A 322 12.85 21.82 15.58
N GLU A 323 11.77 21.93 16.38
CA GLU A 323 11.76 21.55 17.80
C GLU A 323 11.53 20.04 17.95
N SER A 324 12.42 19.36 18.66
CA SER A 324 12.29 17.94 18.97
C SER A 324 11.12 17.65 19.93
N GLY A 325 10.49 16.49 19.76
CA GLY A 325 9.37 16.09 20.62
C GLY A 325 8.75 14.76 20.22
N SER A 326 7.67 14.40 20.88
CA SER A 326 6.88 13.22 20.51
C SER A 326 5.40 13.37 20.87
N VAL A 327 4.54 12.66 20.13
CA VAL A 327 3.10 12.58 20.39
C VAL A 327 2.61 11.17 20.10
N VAL A 328 1.57 10.74 20.83
CA VAL A 328 0.90 9.45 20.60
C VAL A 328 -0.53 9.71 20.13
N ILE A 329 -0.90 9.10 19.03
CA ILE A 329 -2.25 9.09 18.45
C ILE A 329 -2.80 7.66 18.56
N TYR A 330 -4.08 7.55 18.91
CA TYR A 330 -4.81 6.29 18.86
C TYR A 330 -5.86 6.35 17.76
N GLU A 331 -6.07 5.21 17.10
CA GLU A 331 -7.10 5.05 16.07
C GLU A 331 -7.96 3.83 16.39
N ILE A 332 -9.28 3.98 16.30
CA ILE A 332 -10.21 2.88 16.50
C ILE A 332 -10.70 2.42 15.13
N TYR A 333 -10.52 1.14 14.85
CA TYR A 333 -10.95 0.52 13.60
C TYR A 333 -12.35 -0.08 13.70
N ASP A 334 -12.93 -0.40 12.55
CA ASP A 334 -14.25 -1.03 12.43
C ASP A 334 -14.31 -2.45 13.02
N ASP A 335 -13.17 -3.12 13.23
CA ASP A 335 -13.11 -4.39 13.97
C ASP A 335 -13.06 -4.21 15.50
N GLY A 336 -13.10 -2.96 15.98
CA GLY A 336 -12.96 -2.61 17.38
C GLY A 336 -11.52 -2.67 17.92
N GLY A 337 -10.56 -2.97 17.07
CA GLY A 337 -9.13 -2.92 17.40
C GLY A 337 -8.64 -1.48 17.55
N ILE A 338 -7.47 -1.31 18.15
CA ILE A 338 -6.85 0.00 18.38
C ILE A 338 -5.47 0.05 17.76
N GLY A 339 -5.27 0.99 16.83
CA GLY A 339 -3.96 1.45 16.39
C GLY A 339 -3.35 2.41 17.41
N ARG A 340 -2.04 2.32 17.61
CA ARG A 340 -1.25 3.29 18.38
C ARG A 340 -0.07 3.73 17.55
N MET A 341 0.00 5.02 17.25
CA MET A 341 1.10 5.63 16.50
C MET A 341 1.81 6.63 17.41
N LYS A 342 3.09 6.38 17.71
CA LYS A 342 3.94 7.33 18.44
C LYS A 342 4.88 7.98 17.46
N PHE A 343 4.62 9.23 17.12
CA PHE A 343 5.52 10.04 16.31
C PHE A 343 6.60 10.65 17.19
N ILE A 344 7.84 10.59 16.71
CA ILE A 344 9.03 11.08 17.40
C ILE A 344 9.83 11.91 16.41
N PHE A 345 10.09 13.17 16.75
CA PHE A 345 10.93 14.06 15.96
C PHE A 345 12.16 14.47 16.77
N ASP A 346 13.37 14.22 16.25
CA ASP A 346 14.62 14.51 16.95
C ASP A 346 15.17 15.93 16.70
N GLY A 347 14.48 16.71 15.89
CA GLY A 347 14.87 18.04 15.42
C GLY A 347 15.37 18.05 13.98
N THR A 348 15.51 16.87 13.36
CA THR A 348 15.96 16.70 11.97
C THR A 348 15.11 15.64 11.27
N GLU A 349 14.97 14.47 11.86
CA GLU A 349 14.25 13.34 11.28
C GLU A 349 13.05 12.94 12.13
N MET A 350 12.04 12.41 11.48
CA MET A 350 10.82 11.91 12.13
C MET A 350 10.74 10.39 12.04
N TYR A 351 10.29 9.77 13.12
CA TYR A 351 10.09 8.33 13.25
C TYR A 351 8.67 8.04 13.73
N VAL A 352 8.15 6.86 13.40
CA VAL A 352 6.87 6.38 13.93
C VAL A 352 7.03 4.97 14.50
N ALA A 353 6.60 4.81 15.76
CA ALA A 353 6.40 3.51 16.39
C ALA A 353 4.92 3.17 16.33
N SER A 354 4.56 2.22 15.49
CA SER A 354 3.18 1.79 15.27
C SER A 354 2.92 0.44 15.92
N ALA A 355 1.76 0.31 16.56
CA ALA A 355 1.30 -0.94 17.15
C ALA A 355 -0.20 -1.12 16.90
N ARG A 356 -0.67 -2.35 16.76
CA ARG A 356 -2.09 -2.66 16.63
C ARG A 356 -2.54 -3.65 17.71
N GLY A 357 -3.49 -3.23 18.52
CA GLY A 357 -4.23 -4.09 19.44
C GLY A 357 -5.47 -4.65 18.76
N ILE A 358 -5.70 -5.94 18.91
CA ILE A 358 -6.88 -6.64 18.37
C ILE A 358 -7.56 -7.49 19.46
N TRP A 359 -8.81 -7.85 19.22
CA TRP A 359 -9.56 -8.76 20.09
C TRP A 359 -9.45 -10.19 19.58
N ASN A 360 -9.16 -11.13 20.47
CA ASN A 360 -9.25 -12.54 20.13
C ASN A 360 -10.70 -13.07 20.27
N ASP A 361 -10.92 -14.33 19.90
CA ASP A 361 -12.23 -15.00 19.95
C ASP A 361 -12.88 -15.03 21.35
N ASN A 362 -12.09 -14.82 22.39
CA ASN A 362 -12.59 -14.74 23.78
C ASN A 362 -12.78 -13.29 24.25
N ASN A 363 -12.80 -12.32 23.34
CA ASN A 363 -12.83 -10.88 23.63
C ASN A 363 -11.69 -10.42 24.56
N LYS A 364 -10.52 -11.03 24.46
CA LYS A 364 -9.32 -10.59 25.20
C LYS A 364 -8.45 -9.75 24.28
N PRO A 365 -7.90 -8.63 24.77
CA PRO A 365 -6.99 -7.80 23.98
C PRO A 365 -5.63 -8.49 23.81
N GLY A 366 -5.12 -8.46 22.60
CA GLY A 366 -3.77 -8.86 22.23
C GLY A 366 -3.13 -7.83 21.32
N MET A 367 -1.81 -7.86 21.15
CA MET A 367 -1.12 -7.07 20.14
C MET A 367 -0.88 -7.94 18.91
N SER A 368 -1.21 -7.45 17.72
CA SER A 368 -1.01 -8.18 16.47
C SER A 368 0.30 -7.82 15.78
N CYS A 369 0.73 -6.56 15.86
CA CYS A 369 1.97 -6.12 15.25
C CYS A 369 2.58 -4.94 16.01
N PHE A 370 3.89 -4.78 15.81
CA PHE A 370 4.64 -3.60 16.22
C PHE A 370 5.70 -3.30 15.15
N SER A 371 5.85 -2.03 14.79
CA SER A 371 6.89 -1.58 13.87
C SER A 371 7.49 -0.25 14.35
N TYR A 372 8.76 -0.05 14.04
CA TYR A 372 9.46 1.21 14.28
C TYR A 372 10.16 1.63 12.99
N THR A 373 9.69 2.72 12.37
CA THR A 373 10.08 3.08 11.02
C THR A 373 10.43 4.57 10.96
N ARG A 374 11.45 4.91 10.19
CA ARG A 374 11.76 6.30 9.85
C ARG A 374 10.75 6.81 8.81
N ILE A 375 10.36 8.06 8.93
CA ILE A 375 9.55 8.77 7.93
C ILE A 375 10.51 9.41 6.93
N LYS A 376 10.33 9.08 5.66
CA LYS A 376 11.17 9.56 4.55
C LYS A 376 10.88 11.03 4.24
N GLU A 377 9.60 11.36 4.16
CA GLU A 377 9.10 12.69 3.87
C GLU A 377 7.81 12.93 4.63
N TRP A 378 7.59 14.14 5.11
CA TRP A 378 6.35 14.53 5.78
C TRP A 378 6.02 15.99 5.54
N LYS A 379 4.75 16.30 5.67
CA LYS A 379 4.24 17.66 5.58
C LYS A 379 3.04 17.84 6.50
N TYR A 380 3.01 18.95 7.21
CA TYR A 380 1.83 19.42 7.92
C TYR A 380 1.28 20.66 7.24
N THR A 381 0.02 20.61 6.77
CA THR A 381 -0.57 21.67 5.98
C THR A 381 -1.34 22.66 6.84
N GLU A 382 -1.55 23.89 6.33
CA GLU A 382 -2.35 24.91 7.01
C GLU A 382 -3.80 24.45 7.25
N LYS A 383 -4.33 23.58 6.39
CA LYS A 383 -5.66 22.97 6.51
C LYS A 383 -5.75 21.88 7.57
N GLY A 384 -4.62 21.48 8.14
CA GLY A 384 -4.55 20.48 9.19
C GLY A 384 -4.45 19.06 8.73
N TRP A 385 -3.91 18.82 7.54
CA TRP A 385 -3.53 17.50 7.08
C TRP A 385 -2.07 17.19 7.41
N PHE A 386 -1.83 16.05 8.01
CA PHE A 386 -0.50 15.48 8.21
C PHE A 386 -0.30 14.34 7.23
N GLY A 387 0.45 14.62 6.17
CA GLY A 387 0.86 13.64 5.17
C GLY A 387 2.29 13.19 5.41
N TYR A 388 2.57 11.89 5.29
CA TYR A 388 3.92 11.35 5.40
C TYR A 388 4.11 10.09 4.57
N GLU A 389 5.37 9.84 4.19
CA GLU A 389 5.82 8.62 3.54
C GLU A 389 6.81 7.90 4.45
N LEU A 390 6.60 6.60 4.65
CA LEU A 390 7.53 5.79 5.43
C LEU A 390 8.78 5.45 4.61
N CYS A 391 9.92 5.36 5.27
CA CYS A 391 11.07 4.64 4.73
C CYS A 391 10.76 3.15 4.79
N VAL A 392 10.04 2.68 3.81
CA VAL A 392 9.84 1.25 3.62
C VAL A 392 11.19 0.67 3.24
N PRO A 393 11.73 -0.31 3.98
CA PRO A 393 12.96 -0.96 3.59
C PRO A 393 12.82 -1.52 2.18
N GLU A 394 13.76 -1.14 1.31
CA GLU A 394 13.82 -1.68 -0.04
C GLU A 394 14.12 -3.19 0.01
N PRO A 395 13.77 -3.98 -1.02
CA PRO A 395 14.16 -5.37 -1.06
C PRO A 395 15.66 -5.54 -0.75
N PRO A 396 16.07 -6.56 -0.02
CA PRO A 396 15.29 -7.70 0.46
C PRO A 396 14.65 -7.48 1.84
N GLU A 397 14.87 -6.36 2.50
CA GLU A 397 14.20 -6.08 3.76
C GLU A 397 12.74 -5.79 3.50
N VAL A 398 11.89 -6.65 4.00
CA VAL A 398 10.45 -6.55 3.81
C VAL A 398 9.85 -5.64 4.84
N SER A 399 9.08 -4.70 4.35
CA SER A 399 8.11 -3.97 5.13
C SER A 399 6.80 -4.77 5.17
N GLU A 400 6.15 -4.80 6.32
CA GLU A 400 4.74 -5.21 6.41
C GLU A 400 3.80 -4.13 5.84
N ILE A 401 4.35 -3.02 5.35
CA ILE A 401 3.64 -1.86 4.83
C ILE A 401 3.82 -1.85 3.32
N MET A 402 2.79 -2.20 2.59
CA MET A 402 2.78 -2.23 1.13
C MET A 402 2.76 -0.83 0.50
N ASP A 403 2.12 0.13 1.18
CA ASP A 403 2.10 1.54 0.81
C ASP A 403 2.70 2.36 1.96
N GLY A 404 3.78 3.05 1.65
CA GLY A 404 4.48 3.89 2.62
C GLY A 404 3.82 5.24 2.88
N SER A 405 2.79 5.61 2.12
CA SER A 405 2.12 6.90 2.28
C SER A 405 0.96 6.84 3.27
N CYS A 406 0.81 7.89 4.05
CA CYS A 406 -0.29 8.04 5.00
C CYS A 406 -0.76 9.49 5.02
N LEU A 407 -2.05 9.69 5.26
CA LEU A 407 -2.66 11.01 5.40
C LEU A 407 -3.60 11.00 6.60
N ILE A 408 -3.32 11.85 7.58
CA ILE A 408 -4.11 11.96 8.81
C ILE A 408 -4.70 13.36 8.91
N ARG A 409 -6.01 13.45 9.12
CA ARG A 409 -6.66 14.72 9.44
C ARG A 409 -6.44 15.03 10.93
N ILE A 410 -5.78 16.14 11.19
CA ILE A 410 -5.56 16.65 12.55
C ILE A 410 -6.59 17.73 12.90
N LYS A 411 -6.66 18.82 12.13
CA LYS A 411 -7.64 19.90 12.39
C LYS A 411 -9.05 19.46 11.98
N PRO A 412 -10.04 19.63 12.87
CA PRO A 412 -11.38 19.10 12.63
C PRO A 412 -12.12 19.82 11.52
N MET A 413 -13.00 19.09 10.84
CA MET A 413 -14.06 19.66 10.02
C MET A 413 -15.12 20.29 10.92
N THR A 414 -15.81 21.35 10.42
CA THR A 414 -17.02 21.83 11.07
C THR A 414 -18.16 20.82 10.90
N GLU A 415 -19.13 20.86 11.80
CA GLU A 415 -20.31 19.99 11.73
C GLU A 415 -21.03 20.17 10.38
N GLU A 416 -21.20 21.42 9.93
CA GLU A 416 -21.84 21.74 8.64
C GLU A 416 -21.07 21.14 7.44
N GLN A 417 -19.72 21.24 7.43
CA GLN A 417 -18.89 20.63 6.39
C GLN A 417 -19.05 19.11 6.37
N ARG A 418 -19.05 18.49 7.54
CA ARG A 418 -19.23 17.05 7.68
C ARG A 418 -20.58 16.59 7.17
N GLU A 419 -21.67 17.24 7.64
CA GLU A 419 -23.03 16.93 7.19
C GLU A 419 -23.19 17.08 5.68
N MET A 420 -22.63 18.14 5.08
CA MET A 420 -22.67 18.34 3.64
C MET A 420 -21.84 17.29 2.89
N SER A 421 -20.68 16.90 3.42
CA SER A 421 -19.85 15.84 2.82
C SER A 421 -20.57 14.49 2.82
N GLU A 422 -21.08 14.07 3.97
CA GLU A 422 -21.81 12.79 4.12
C GLU A 422 -23.04 12.75 3.21
N ARG A 423 -23.80 13.83 3.17
CA ARG A 423 -25.08 13.88 2.46
C ARG A 423 -24.95 14.02 0.95
N LEU A 424 -23.98 14.83 0.47
CA LEU A 424 -23.99 15.28 -0.92
C LEU A 424 -22.89 14.67 -1.78
N VAL A 425 -21.77 14.24 -1.22
CA VAL A 425 -20.62 13.82 -2.02
C VAL A 425 -20.07 12.45 -1.67
N LEU A 426 -20.19 11.98 -0.42
CA LEU A 426 -19.66 10.68 0.01
C LEU A 426 -20.16 9.52 -0.87
N GLY A 427 -21.46 9.48 -1.16
CA GLY A 427 -22.07 8.41 -1.95
C GLY A 427 -21.69 8.43 -3.44
N LEU A 428 -21.10 9.52 -3.93
CA LEU A 428 -20.68 9.65 -5.33
C LEU A 428 -19.25 9.17 -5.54
N GLY A 429 -18.29 9.73 -4.80
CA GLY A 429 -16.87 9.49 -5.04
C GLY A 429 -16.41 9.96 -6.43
N TYR A 430 -15.23 9.50 -6.87
CA TYR A 430 -14.63 9.86 -8.17
C TYR A 430 -14.48 8.67 -9.11
N GLN A 431 -15.12 7.55 -8.81
CA GLN A 431 -14.98 6.29 -9.53
C GLN A 431 -16.32 5.81 -10.09
N GLY A 432 -16.34 5.39 -11.35
CA GLY A 432 -17.52 4.78 -11.97
C GLY A 432 -18.64 5.74 -12.37
N GLN A 433 -18.46 7.03 -12.18
CA GLN A 433 -19.33 8.13 -12.62
C GLN A 433 -18.49 9.40 -12.76
N ASN A 434 -18.97 10.41 -13.51
CA ASN A 434 -18.20 11.62 -13.79
C ASN A 434 -18.83 12.92 -13.28
N LEU A 435 -19.80 12.84 -12.39
CA LEU A 435 -20.51 14.00 -11.87
C LEU A 435 -19.57 14.97 -11.13
N LEU A 436 -18.61 14.45 -10.36
CA LEU A 436 -17.64 15.25 -9.59
C LEU A 436 -16.30 15.49 -10.32
N CYS A 437 -16.01 14.74 -11.39
CA CYS A 437 -14.72 14.82 -12.09
C CYS A 437 -14.82 15.37 -13.52
N SER A 438 -15.90 16.08 -13.86
CA SER A 438 -16.08 16.79 -15.12
C SER A 438 -16.71 18.16 -14.92
N ASN A 439 -16.47 19.07 -15.87
CA ASN A 439 -17.12 20.39 -15.91
C ASN A 439 -18.48 20.26 -16.59
N TRP A 440 -19.54 20.57 -15.89
CA TRP A 440 -20.90 20.53 -16.42
C TRP A 440 -21.82 21.53 -15.70
N ASN A 441 -22.91 21.88 -16.34
CA ASN A 441 -24.01 22.67 -15.77
C ASN A 441 -25.32 22.28 -16.45
N THR A 442 -26.44 22.92 -16.10
CA THR A 442 -27.76 22.58 -16.62
C THR A 442 -27.92 22.77 -18.15
N GLU A 443 -26.96 23.41 -18.83
CA GLU A 443 -26.99 23.58 -20.29
C GLU A 443 -26.18 22.52 -21.05
N ASN A 444 -25.24 21.79 -20.37
CA ASN A 444 -24.36 20.80 -20.99
C ASN A 444 -24.25 19.50 -20.19
N MET A 445 -25.36 18.81 -20.04
CA MET A 445 -25.46 17.56 -19.26
C MET A 445 -25.32 16.28 -20.12
N SER A 446 -25.12 16.39 -21.44
CA SER A 446 -25.07 15.25 -22.36
C SER A 446 -23.92 14.28 -22.14
N ASP A 447 -22.83 14.78 -21.57
CA ASP A 447 -21.58 14.02 -21.36
C ASP A 447 -21.49 13.38 -19.97
N LEU A 448 -22.56 13.48 -19.15
CA LEU A 448 -22.63 12.80 -17.88
C LEU A 448 -22.89 11.30 -18.08
N ASP A 449 -22.24 10.46 -17.27
CA ASP A 449 -22.43 9.01 -17.28
C ASP A 449 -23.65 8.62 -16.42
N TYR A 450 -24.84 8.72 -17.01
CA TYR A 450 -26.10 8.39 -16.33
C TYR A 450 -26.18 6.91 -15.93
N ASN A 451 -25.66 6.01 -16.76
CA ASN A 451 -25.65 4.59 -16.45
C ASN A 451 -24.69 4.28 -15.30
N GLY A 452 -23.52 4.95 -15.26
CA GLY A 452 -22.56 4.80 -14.20
C GLY A 452 -23.03 5.39 -12.87
N MET A 453 -23.67 6.57 -12.88
CA MET A 453 -24.11 7.21 -11.66
C MET A 453 -25.33 6.55 -10.98
N PHE A 454 -26.09 5.74 -11.70
CA PHE A 454 -27.33 5.15 -11.17
C PHE A 454 -27.12 4.40 -9.85
N GLU A 455 -26.11 3.52 -9.76
CA GLU A 455 -25.84 2.74 -8.55
C GLU A 455 -25.43 3.62 -7.36
N HIS A 456 -24.72 4.71 -7.62
CA HIS A 456 -24.31 5.68 -6.59
C HIS A 456 -25.53 6.42 -6.04
N LEU A 457 -26.37 6.94 -6.91
CA LEU A 457 -27.61 7.61 -6.51
C LEU A 457 -28.61 6.65 -5.84
N TYR A 458 -28.63 5.38 -6.28
CA TYR A 458 -29.42 4.33 -5.63
C TYR A 458 -28.97 4.11 -4.18
N GLY A 459 -27.66 3.97 -3.98
CA GLY A 459 -27.09 3.87 -2.63
C GLY A 459 -27.38 5.08 -1.75
N MET A 460 -27.28 6.29 -2.30
CA MET A 460 -27.60 7.52 -1.58
C MET A 460 -29.08 7.61 -1.18
N LYS A 461 -29.98 7.14 -2.03
CA LYS A 461 -31.42 7.20 -1.78
C LYS A 461 -31.90 6.16 -0.78
N TYR A 462 -31.44 4.91 -0.95
CA TYR A 462 -31.98 3.76 -0.22
C TYR A 462 -31.08 3.31 0.93
N GLY A 463 -29.84 3.79 1.03
CA GLY A 463 -28.86 3.36 2.04
C GLY A 463 -28.36 1.93 1.81
N GLU A 464 -28.59 1.35 0.64
CA GLU A 464 -28.27 -0.03 0.29
C GLU A 464 -27.49 -0.08 -1.03
N LYS A 465 -26.59 -1.04 -1.16
CA LYS A 465 -25.87 -1.26 -2.42
C LYS A 465 -26.83 -1.76 -3.50
N PHE A 466 -26.71 -1.20 -4.71
CA PHE A 466 -27.44 -1.69 -5.87
C PHE A 466 -27.09 -3.16 -6.16
N ASN A 467 -28.12 -4.00 -6.29
CA ASN A 467 -27.99 -5.42 -6.61
C ASN A 467 -28.49 -5.69 -8.04
N SER A 468 -27.57 -5.95 -8.97
CA SER A 468 -27.93 -6.23 -10.37
C SER A 468 -28.69 -7.54 -10.59
N GLU A 469 -28.66 -8.47 -9.64
CA GLU A 469 -29.41 -9.74 -9.76
C GLU A 469 -30.93 -9.52 -9.74
N ASP A 470 -31.39 -8.42 -9.17
CA ASP A 470 -32.79 -8.02 -9.16
C ASP A 470 -33.26 -7.50 -10.54
N TYR A 471 -32.32 -7.22 -11.45
CA TYR A 471 -32.54 -6.60 -12.76
C TYR A 471 -31.92 -7.41 -13.93
N PRO A 472 -32.31 -8.69 -14.10
CA PRO A 472 -31.65 -9.58 -15.09
C PRO A 472 -31.85 -9.16 -16.55
N ASN A 473 -32.80 -8.27 -16.83
CA ASN A 473 -33.12 -7.76 -18.17
C ASN A 473 -32.78 -6.27 -18.34
N GLY A 474 -32.00 -5.69 -17.45
CA GLY A 474 -31.76 -4.26 -17.37
C GLY A 474 -32.73 -3.52 -16.45
N ILE A 475 -32.38 -2.28 -16.09
CA ILE A 475 -33.15 -1.47 -15.14
C ILE A 475 -34.41 -0.89 -15.83
N PRO A 476 -35.62 -1.10 -15.29
CA PRO A 476 -36.85 -0.55 -15.86
C PRO A 476 -36.76 0.98 -16.01
N LYS A 477 -37.26 1.50 -17.13
CA LYS A 477 -37.13 2.95 -17.45
C LYS A 477 -37.76 3.84 -16.37
N GLU A 478 -38.91 3.45 -15.84
CA GLU A 478 -39.63 4.25 -14.85
C GLU A 478 -38.81 4.42 -13.56
N GLU A 479 -38.10 3.37 -13.17
CA GLU A 479 -37.24 3.37 -11.98
C GLU A 479 -35.97 4.18 -12.21
N PHE A 480 -35.28 3.93 -13.34
CA PHE A 480 -34.09 4.63 -13.71
C PHE A 480 -34.33 6.14 -13.87
N GLU A 481 -35.32 6.50 -14.71
CA GLU A 481 -35.66 7.89 -15.00
C GLU A 481 -36.11 8.65 -13.73
N SER A 482 -36.92 8.04 -12.87
CA SER A 482 -37.39 8.68 -11.65
C SER A 482 -36.25 8.96 -10.67
N LEU A 483 -35.30 8.02 -10.53
CA LEU A 483 -34.13 8.22 -9.67
C LEU A 483 -33.21 9.32 -10.19
N ILE A 484 -32.88 9.29 -11.49
CA ILE A 484 -32.03 10.34 -12.08
C ILE A 484 -32.66 11.72 -11.98
N MET A 485 -33.97 11.85 -12.29
CA MET A 485 -34.69 13.13 -12.23
C MET A 485 -34.84 13.66 -10.79
N GLU A 486 -34.75 12.83 -9.80
CA GLU A 486 -34.74 13.26 -8.40
C GLU A 486 -33.50 14.09 -8.08
N TYR A 487 -32.32 13.65 -8.57
CA TYR A 487 -31.04 14.29 -8.29
C TYR A 487 -30.55 15.26 -9.35
N LEU A 488 -31.08 15.20 -10.57
CA LEU A 488 -30.65 16.04 -11.70
C LEU A 488 -31.84 16.70 -12.40
N PRO A 489 -31.74 17.97 -12.83
CA PRO A 489 -32.80 18.70 -13.54
C PRO A 489 -32.86 18.30 -15.03
N VAL A 490 -33.11 17.04 -15.31
CA VAL A 490 -33.25 16.48 -16.67
C VAL A 490 -34.64 15.91 -16.89
N THR A 491 -35.06 15.83 -18.16
CA THR A 491 -36.30 15.15 -18.53
C THR A 491 -36.07 13.69 -18.92
N ALA A 492 -37.11 12.89 -18.89
CA ALA A 492 -37.05 11.50 -19.32
C ALA A 492 -36.57 11.35 -20.78
N GLU A 493 -36.95 12.29 -21.67
CA GLU A 493 -36.49 12.31 -23.04
C GLU A 493 -34.99 12.55 -23.15
N GLN A 494 -34.45 13.50 -22.36
CA GLN A 494 -33.01 13.76 -22.30
C GLN A 494 -32.23 12.55 -21.75
N ILE A 495 -32.74 11.88 -20.71
CA ILE A 495 -32.10 10.68 -20.17
C ILE A 495 -32.03 9.58 -21.24
N ARG A 496 -33.10 9.34 -22.02
CA ARG A 496 -33.08 8.36 -23.10
C ARG A 496 -32.10 8.73 -24.24
N GLU A 497 -31.93 10.02 -24.46
CA GLU A 497 -30.95 10.51 -25.45
C GLU A 497 -29.52 10.36 -24.93
N TYR A 498 -29.26 10.62 -23.65
CA TYR A 498 -27.92 10.71 -23.07
C TYR A 498 -27.39 9.36 -22.53
N ALA A 499 -28.25 8.50 -22.01
CA ALA A 499 -27.89 7.19 -21.46
C ALA A 499 -27.99 6.06 -22.48
N ALA A 500 -27.37 4.93 -22.17
CA ALA A 500 -27.52 3.69 -22.92
C ALA A 500 -28.87 3.04 -22.57
N PHE A 501 -29.83 3.12 -23.51
CA PHE A 501 -31.23 2.70 -23.36
C PHE A 501 -31.62 1.66 -24.39
N ASP A 502 -32.27 0.59 -23.98
CA ASP A 502 -32.86 -0.42 -24.86
C ASP A 502 -34.34 -0.08 -25.15
N GLU A 503 -34.57 0.53 -26.31
CA GLU A 503 -35.95 0.88 -26.74
C GLU A 503 -36.89 -0.31 -26.85
N LYS A 504 -36.36 -1.48 -27.20
CA LYS A 504 -37.19 -2.70 -27.39
C LYS A 504 -37.69 -3.23 -26.05
N ASN A 505 -36.83 -3.30 -25.07
CA ASN A 505 -37.14 -3.82 -23.75
C ASN A 505 -37.59 -2.75 -22.75
N GLN A 506 -37.46 -1.48 -23.10
CA GLN A 506 -37.77 -0.31 -22.26
C GLN A 506 -36.96 -0.33 -20.94
N THR A 507 -35.64 -0.64 -21.04
CA THR A 507 -34.71 -0.76 -19.91
C THR A 507 -33.42 -0.02 -20.18
N TYR A 508 -32.72 0.38 -19.11
CA TYR A 508 -31.39 0.93 -19.18
C TYR A 508 -30.35 -0.15 -18.88
N TYR A 509 -29.22 -0.08 -19.57
CA TYR A 509 -28.10 -0.98 -19.35
C TYR A 509 -27.37 -0.62 -18.05
N TRP A 510 -26.87 -1.65 -17.39
CA TRP A 510 -25.96 -1.52 -16.27
C TRP A 510 -24.92 -2.64 -16.32
N GLU A 511 -23.68 -2.29 -16.04
CA GLU A 511 -22.58 -3.25 -15.95
C GLU A 511 -21.81 -2.99 -14.65
N ARG A 512 -21.39 -4.06 -13.99
CA ARG A 512 -20.54 -3.93 -12.82
C ARG A 512 -19.16 -3.40 -13.22
N LEU A 513 -18.59 -2.48 -12.42
CA LEU A 513 -17.17 -2.11 -12.55
C LEU A 513 -16.30 -3.34 -12.31
N GLY A 514 -15.35 -3.58 -13.21
CA GLY A 514 -14.43 -4.71 -13.13
C GLY A 514 -13.26 -4.54 -14.09
N CYS A 515 -12.29 -5.44 -14.01
CA CYS A 515 -11.03 -5.38 -14.77
C CYS A 515 -11.20 -5.28 -16.30
N PHE A 516 -12.38 -5.60 -16.84
CA PHE A 516 -12.64 -5.56 -18.28
C PHE A 516 -13.14 -4.20 -18.79
N ASN A 517 -13.72 -3.38 -17.93
CA ASN A 517 -14.33 -2.11 -18.33
C ASN A 517 -13.82 -0.91 -17.53
N TYR A 518 -12.94 -1.13 -16.53
CA TYR A 518 -12.39 -0.07 -15.70
C TYR A 518 -10.95 -0.38 -15.27
N ALA A 519 -10.05 0.58 -15.44
CA ALA A 519 -8.70 0.56 -14.86
C ALA A 519 -8.68 1.50 -13.65
N PRO A 520 -8.39 0.99 -12.43
CA PRO A 520 -8.28 1.82 -11.24
C PRO A 520 -7.21 2.91 -11.42
N THR A 521 -7.46 4.09 -10.86
CA THR A 521 -6.51 5.20 -10.81
C THR A 521 -6.40 5.70 -9.39
N PHE A 522 -5.26 6.24 -8.99
CA PHE A 522 -5.11 6.87 -7.66
C PHE A 522 -6.13 7.99 -7.46
N PHE A 523 -6.39 8.79 -8.51
CA PHE A 523 -7.44 9.80 -8.45
C PHE A 523 -8.81 9.21 -8.10
N GLY A 524 -9.16 8.04 -8.63
CA GLY A 524 -10.43 7.37 -8.37
C GLY A 524 -10.63 6.96 -6.91
N THR A 525 -9.56 6.77 -6.13
CA THR A 525 -9.63 6.44 -4.70
C THR A 525 -9.84 7.66 -3.81
N SER A 526 -9.75 8.86 -4.37
CA SER A 526 -9.90 10.11 -3.60
C SER A 526 -11.26 10.18 -2.90
N LEU A 527 -11.25 10.71 -1.68
CA LEU A 527 -12.44 11.01 -0.90
C LEU A 527 -12.91 12.44 -1.19
N PRO A 528 -14.17 12.66 -1.64
CA PRO A 528 -14.68 14.01 -1.80
C PRO A 528 -15.01 14.66 -0.45
N GLU A 529 -14.49 15.83 -0.17
CA GLU A 529 -14.67 16.53 1.09
C GLU A 529 -15.13 17.96 0.86
N VAL A 530 -16.24 18.36 1.49
CA VAL A 530 -16.74 19.74 1.48
C VAL A 530 -15.92 20.58 2.44
N VAL A 531 -15.17 21.54 1.90
CA VAL A 531 -14.31 22.46 2.67
C VAL A 531 -14.84 23.89 2.70
N GLY A 532 -15.82 24.23 1.87
CA GLY A 532 -16.45 25.53 1.82
C GLY A 532 -17.90 25.47 1.39
N ILE A 533 -18.74 26.34 1.98
CA ILE A 533 -20.17 26.40 1.73
C ILE A 533 -20.54 27.88 1.50
N LYS A 534 -21.21 28.15 0.40
CA LYS A 534 -21.64 29.51 0.04
C LYS A 534 -23.05 29.49 -0.51
N GLU A 535 -23.95 30.24 0.11
CA GLU A 535 -25.28 30.51 -0.42
C GLU A 535 -25.21 31.57 -1.50
N ASN A 536 -25.90 31.36 -2.63
CA ASN A 536 -26.03 32.29 -3.72
C ASN A 536 -27.35 33.07 -3.60
N GLU A 537 -27.42 34.26 -4.27
CA GLU A 537 -28.60 35.14 -4.27
C GLU A 537 -29.86 34.46 -4.87
N ASP A 538 -29.68 33.45 -5.72
CA ASP A 538 -30.76 32.71 -6.37
C ASP A 538 -31.27 31.50 -5.54
N GLY A 539 -30.80 31.37 -4.31
CA GLY A 539 -31.15 30.27 -3.39
C GLY A 539 -30.47 28.94 -3.68
N THR A 540 -29.48 28.92 -4.57
CA THR A 540 -28.61 27.75 -4.74
C THR A 540 -27.46 27.82 -3.74
N VAL A 541 -26.86 26.66 -3.45
CA VAL A 541 -25.68 26.54 -2.59
C VAL A 541 -24.51 26.07 -3.43
N LYS A 542 -23.39 26.74 -3.33
CA LYS A 542 -22.13 26.37 -3.95
C LYS A 542 -21.22 25.76 -2.88
N LEU A 543 -20.80 24.53 -3.11
CA LEU A 543 -19.92 23.78 -2.23
C LEU A 543 -18.52 23.75 -2.85
N THR A 544 -17.52 24.18 -2.11
CA THR A 544 -16.12 23.91 -2.48
C THR A 544 -15.77 22.51 -1.99
N VAL A 545 -15.45 21.63 -2.92
CA VAL A 545 -15.15 20.22 -2.65
C VAL A 545 -13.71 19.93 -3.03
N GLU A 546 -13.00 19.21 -2.17
CA GLU A 546 -11.63 18.75 -2.41
C GLU A 546 -11.61 17.23 -2.57
N ALA A 547 -10.86 16.76 -3.58
CA ALA A 547 -10.57 15.35 -3.76
C ALA A 547 -9.34 14.98 -2.94
N VAL A 548 -9.56 14.48 -1.74
CA VAL A 548 -8.49 14.09 -0.80
C VAL A 548 -8.02 12.67 -1.13
N CYS A 549 -6.72 12.50 -1.36
CA CYS A 549 -6.13 11.22 -1.70
C CYS A 549 -4.94 10.91 -0.79
N ASP A 550 -5.01 9.81 -0.06
CA ASP A 550 -3.99 9.37 0.90
C ASP A 550 -2.73 8.79 0.23
N THR A 551 -2.84 8.38 -1.03
CA THR A 551 -1.70 7.87 -1.81
C THR A 551 -0.84 8.97 -2.46
N VAL A 552 -1.23 10.25 -2.33
CA VAL A 552 -0.47 11.39 -2.86
C VAL A 552 0.08 12.21 -1.71
N ILE A 553 1.36 12.06 -1.46
CA ILE A 553 2.03 12.73 -0.34
C ILE A 553 2.05 14.24 -0.56
N CYS A 554 1.80 14.94 0.53
CA CYS A 554 1.96 16.39 0.63
C CYS A 554 0.99 17.24 -0.19
N ASN A 555 -0.09 16.70 -0.68
CA ASN A 555 -1.17 17.47 -1.26
C ASN A 555 -2.43 17.37 -0.40
N ASP A 556 -3.01 18.54 -0.06
CA ASP A 556 -4.30 18.58 0.65
C ASP A 556 -5.44 18.04 -0.22
N ALA A 557 -5.31 18.20 -1.55
CA ALA A 557 -6.26 17.71 -2.51
C ALA A 557 -5.60 17.49 -3.88
N VAL A 558 -6.04 16.49 -4.63
CA VAL A 558 -5.63 16.27 -6.03
C VAL A 558 -6.26 17.32 -6.92
N ILE A 559 -7.55 17.59 -6.71
CA ILE A 559 -8.29 18.69 -7.34
C ILE A 559 -9.19 19.37 -6.32
N THR A 560 -9.51 20.64 -6.62
CA THR A 560 -10.59 21.40 -5.98
C THR A 560 -11.64 21.71 -7.02
N HIS A 561 -12.92 21.51 -6.69
CA HIS A 561 -14.03 21.84 -7.58
C HIS A 561 -15.19 22.49 -6.83
N GLU A 562 -16.04 23.20 -7.54
CA GLU A 562 -17.25 23.85 -7.02
C GLU A 562 -18.49 23.10 -7.52
N LEU A 563 -19.18 22.43 -6.60
CA LEU A 563 -20.43 21.75 -6.85
C LEU A 563 -21.61 22.65 -6.50
N THR A 564 -22.50 22.91 -7.45
CA THR A 564 -23.69 23.72 -7.23
C THR A 564 -24.90 22.82 -6.98
N VAL A 565 -25.62 23.06 -5.87
CA VAL A 565 -26.81 22.31 -5.47
C VAL A 565 -27.96 23.24 -5.17
N ARG A 566 -29.18 22.74 -5.34
CA ARG A 566 -30.43 23.41 -4.91
C ARG A 566 -31.17 22.51 -3.94
N PHE A 567 -31.49 23.05 -2.77
CA PHE A 567 -32.32 22.36 -1.79
C PHE A 567 -33.79 22.72 -1.97
N ALA A 568 -34.68 21.76 -1.79
CA ALA A 568 -36.11 21.95 -1.70
C ALA A 568 -36.57 22.11 -0.24
N GLU A 569 -37.78 22.58 -0.03
CA GLU A 569 -38.35 22.78 1.32
C GLU A 569 -38.50 21.48 2.13
N ASP A 570 -38.65 20.36 1.46
CA ASP A 570 -38.71 19.02 2.09
C ASP A 570 -37.34 18.43 2.42
N GLY A 571 -36.27 19.16 2.14
CA GLY A 571 -34.92 18.72 2.36
C GLY A 571 -34.32 17.91 1.20
N SER A 572 -35.05 17.54 0.17
CA SER A 572 -34.46 16.96 -1.04
C SER A 572 -33.55 17.98 -1.76
N PHE A 573 -32.69 17.48 -2.65
CA PHE A 573 -31.75 18.37 -3.36
C PHE A 573 -31.49 17.89 -4.78
N GLN A 574 -31.03 18.82 -5.62
CA GLN A 574 -30.57 18.52 -6.98
C GLN A 574 -29.20 19.13 -7.23
N TYR A 575 -28.36 18.39 -7.94
CA TYR A 575 -27.11 18.90 -8.49
C TYR A 575 -27.38 19.73 -9.74
N LEU A 576 -26.77 20.90 -9.84
CA LEU A 576 -27.00 21.86 -10.94
C LEU A 576 -25.75 22.10 -11.76
N GLY A 577 -24.58 21.70 -11.30
CA GLY A 577 -23.33 21.89 -12.01
C GLY A 577 -22.11 21.61 -11.16
N ASN A 578 -21.00 21.35 -11.81
CA ASN A 578 -19.68 21.16 -11.23
C ASN A 578 -18.63 21.87 -12.05
N GLU A 579 -17.73 22.60 -11.42
CA GLU A 579 -16.63 23.34 -12.04
C GLU A 579 -15.30 23.00 -11.36
N ILE A 580 -14.37 22.42 -12.12
CA ILE A 580 -13.02 22.08 -11.62
C ILE A 580 -12.15 23.31 -11.70
N LEU A 581 -11.54 23.69 -10.57
CA LEU A 581 -10.79 24.93 -10.41
C LEU A 581 -9.30 24.77 -10.78
N ASN A 582 -8.63 25.89 -11.02
CA ASN A 582 -7.17 26.04 -11.11
C ASN A 582 -6.49 25.04 -12.06
N ASP A 583 -7.06 24.84 -13.27
CA ASP A 583 -6.56 23.87 -14.26
C ASP A 583 -6.49 22.41 -13.77
N GLY A 584 -7.12 22.10 -12.62
CA GLY A 584 -7.17 20.76 -12.05
C GLY A 584 -7.73 19.69 -12.99
N ILE A 585 -8.44 20.09 -14.03
CA ILE A 585 -8.91 19.18 -15.08
C ILE A 585 -7.77 18.37 -15.74
N THR A 586 -6.56 18.92 -15.78
CA THR A 586 -5.37 18.25 -16.34
C THR A 586 -4.83 17.15 -15.44
N SER A 587 -5.19 17.16 -14.16
CA SER A 587 -4.81 16.15 -13.17
C SER A 587 -5.80 14.96 -13.13
N ILE A 588 -6.92 15.06 -13.84
CA ILE A 588 -7.93 14.02 -13.90
C ILE A 588 -7.58 13.07 -15.06
N PRO A 589 -7.47 11.76 -14.79
CA PRO A 589 -7.34 10.76 -15.85
C PRO A 589 -8.52 10.82 -16.83
N ASN A 590 -8.31 10.35 -18.06
CA ASN A 590 -9.39 10.23 -19.03
C ASN A 590 -10.53 9.38 -18.45
N TYR A 591 -11.74 9.93 -18.47
CA TYR A 591 -12.90 9.24 -17.93
C TYR A 591 -13.22 7.96 -18.75
N GLN A 592 -13.47 6.88 -18.05
CA GLN A 592 -13.77 5.58 -18.63
C GLN A 592 -15.28 5.31 -18.46
N TYR A 593 -16.04 5.49 -19.55
CA TYR A 593 -17.45 5.13 -19.53
C TYR A 593 -17.59 3.61 -19.39
N ARG A 594 -18.32 3.18 -18.38
CA ARG A 594 -18.62 1.78 -18.11
C ARG A 594 -19.40 1.13 -19.27
N ILE A 595 -20.34 1.85 -19.82
CA ILE A 595 -21.13 1.44 -20.96
C ILE A 595 -20.93 2.47 -22.07
N ARG A 596 -20.39 2.03 -23.21
CA ARG A 596 -20.23 2.90 -24.37
C ARG A 596 -21.54 2.97 -25.14
N LYS A 597 -22.00 4.17 -25.42
CA LYS A 597 -23.10 4.41 -26.33
C LYS A 597 -22.62 4.09 -27.76
N GLU A 598 -23.31 3.18 -28.48
CA GLU A 598 -23.02 2.86 -29.86
C GLU A 598 -23.41 4.03 -30.82
#